data_5c611ee2a5fcd4620ea5a4e04f50ceb9
#
_entry.id   5c611ee2a5fcd4620ea5a4e04f50ceb9
#
_cell.length_a   1.000
_cell.length_b   1.000
_cell.length_c   1.000
_cell.angle_alpha   90.00
_cell.angle_beta   90.00
_cell.angle_gamma   90.00
#
_symmetry.space_group_name_H-M   'P 1'
#
loop_
_entity.id
_entity.type
_entity.pdbx_description
1 polymer ?
#
loop_
_entity_poly.entity_id
_entity_poly.type
_entity_poly.pdbx_seq_one_letter_code
_entity_poly.pdbx_strand_id
1 'polypeptide(L)'
;MRLGRNTVVLETRPAIVAGAALVGKKEGEGPLGGLFDAVVPDDLFGEESWEKAEQHFFFTVAQTCLNKAGLATSEVDVLLGGDLLNQIMAASIAARELGTPFLGLYGACSTMAESLCLGAMLVDGGHMRNALCAASSHFCTAERQYRFPLEYGAQRTPTAQWTVTGAGATLISSARGVKSIARCTLATIGTVTDLGIADANNMGAAMAPAAADTLRRHFQDTGRTAKDYDLIITGDLGQVGHDLLLRLAEEQGTPLDARRYMDCGLEVFGPEQDVHAGGSGCGCSAVVLNSLIWRRFLAGELKRVLFMATGALLSPTTSQQGETIPGIAHGIVLEAGQP
;
A
#
# COMPACT_ATOMS: atom_id res chain seq x y z
N MET A 1 -12.98 -12.39 15.17
CA MET A 1 -13.18 -11.95 16.59
C MET A 1 -12.24 -10.79 16.92
N ARG A 2 -12.64 -9.84 17.78
CA ARG A 2 -11.77 -8.73 18.20
C ARG A 2 -10.73 -9.20 19.21
N LEU A 3 -9.47 -8.85 18.97
CA LEU A 3 -8.33 -9.13 19.85
C LEU A 3 -7.76 -7.80 20.33
N GLY A 4 -7.93 -7.47 21.60
CA GLY A 4 -7.53 -6.16 22.10
C GLY A 4 -8.36 -4.99 21.55
N ARG A 5 -7.73 -3.81 21.43
CA ARG A 5 -8.42 -2.58 21.02
C ARG A 5 -8.42 -2.36 19.51
N ASN A 6 -7.33 -2.68 18.84
CA ASN A 6 -7.08 -2.29 17.45
C ASN A 6 -7.06 -3.48 16.49
N THR A 7 -6.88 -4.71 16.99
CA THR A 7 -6.65 -5.89 16.15
C THR A 7 -7.87 -6.82 16.10
N VAL A 8 -8.13 -7.35 14.91
CA VAL A 8 -9.18 -8.32 14.62
C VAL A 8 -8.54 -9.63 14.18
N VAL A 9 -9.00 -10.76 14.75
CA VAL A 9 -8.66 -12.10 14.27
C VAL A 9 -9.59 -12.46 13.12
N LEU A 10 -9.01 -12.93 12.03
CA LEU A 10 -9.72 -13.42 10.85
C LEU A 10 -9.86 -14.95 10.97
N GLU A 11 -10.97 -15.39 11.49
CA GLU A 11 -11.23 -16.78 11.91
C GLU A 11 -11.20 -17.76 10.72
N THR A 12 -11.77 -17.35 9.59
CA THR A 12 -11.81 -18.18 8.37
C THR A 12 -10.50 -18.15 7.58
N ARG A 13 -9.60 -17.22 7.92
CA ARG A 13 -8.31 -17.02 7.27
C ARG A 13 -8.46 -16.83 5.75
N PRO A 14 -9.11 -15.75 5.28
CA PRO A 14 -9.34 -15.49 3.87
C PRO A 14 -8.09 -15.65 3.03
N ALA A 15 -8.24 -16.23 1.84
CA ALA A 15 -7.13 -16.57 0.97
C ALA A 15 -6.77 -15.42 0.02
N ILE A 16 -5.50 -15.08 -0.10
CA ILE A 16 -4.96 -14.30 -1.22
C ILE A 16 -4.77 -15.26 -2.39
N VAL A 17 -5.56 -15.12 -3.45
CA VAL A 17 -5.57 -16.06 -4.58
C VAL A 17 -4.84 -15.53 -5.81
N ALA A 18 -4.76 -14.21 -5.96
CA ALA A 18 -4.01 -13.57 -7.03
C ALA A 18 -3.52 -12.20 -6.60
N GLY A 19 -2.50 -11.70 -7.30
CA GLY A 19 -2.03 -10.33 -7.22
C GLY A 19 -1.39 -9.91 -8.54
N ALA A 20 -1.49 -8.62 -8.86
CA ALA A 20 -0.90 -8.03 -10.05
C ALA A 20 -0.30 -6.66 -9.73
N ALA A 21 0.75 -6.28 -10.46
CA ALA A 21 1.43 -4.99 -10.34
C ALA A 21 1.83 -4.47 -11.72
N LEU A 22 1.42 -3.25 -12.05
CA LEU A 22 1.83 -2.51 -13.23
C LEU A 22 2.53 -1.23 -12.80
N VAL A 23 3.58 -0.83 -13.51
CA VAL A 23 4.37 0.36 -13.17
C VAL A 23 4.75 1.19 -14.40
N GLY A 24 5.15 2.44 -14.15
CA GLY A 24 5.72 3.32 -15.16
C GLY A 24 7.17 2.96 -15.51
N LYS A 25 7.72 3.70 -16.45
CA LYS A 25 9.08 3.50 -16.99
C LYS A 25 10.15 3.59 -15.89
N LYS A 26 10.09 4.63 -15.05
CA LYS A 26 11.11 4.88 -14.02
C LYS A 26 11.18 3.73 -13.00
N GLU A 27 10.03 3.22 -12.58
CA GLU A 27 9.90 2.07 -11.67
C GLU A 27 10.38 0.78 -12.35
N GLY A 28 10.10 0.64 -13.66
CA GLY A 28 10.56 -0.49 -14.47
C GLY A 28 12.08 -0.52 -14.67
N GLU A 29 12.76 0.62 -14.61
CA GLU A 29 14.21 0.76 -14.63
C GLU A 29 14.85 0.53 -13.25
N GLY A 30 14.05 0.39 -12.20
CA GLY A 30 14.50 0.15 -10.83
C GLY A 30 14.81 -1.32 -10.53
N PRO A 31 15.26 -1.61 -9.30
CA PRO A 31 15.69 -2.95 -8.89
C PRO A 31 14.60 -4.03 -9.05
N LEU A 32 13.33 -3.65 -8.98
CA LEU A 32 12.20 -4.58 -9.08
C LEU A 32 11.63 -4.70 -10.50
N GLY A 33 12.20 -4.04 -11.50
CA GLY A 33 11.66 -3.93 -12.87
C GLY A 33 11.27 -5.27 -13.51
N GLY A 34 12.08 -6.32 -13.33
CA GLY A 34 11.79 -7.67 -13.83
C GLY A 34 10.72 -8.45 -13.04
N LEU A 35 10.15 -7.89 -11.98
CA LEU A 35 9.17 -8.56 -11.12
C LEU A 35 7.73 -8.11 -11.40
N PHE A 36 7.52 -6.97 -12.03
CA PHE A 36 6.20 -6.44 -12.36
C PHE A 36 5.55 -7.21 -13.51
N ASP A 37 4.23 -7.20 -13.58
CA ASP A 37 3.47 -7.85 -14.65
C ASP A 37 3.57 -7.08 -15.97
N ALA A 38 3.65 -5.75 -15.88
CA ALA A 38 3.92 -4.89 -17.03
C ALA A 38 4.63 -3.61 -16.60
N VAL A 39 5.46 -3.09 -17.51
CA VAL A 39 6.10 -1.78 -17.44
C VAL A 39 5.56 -0.93 -18.58
N VAL A 40 4.94 0.19 -18.27
CA VAL A 40 4.40 1.13 -19.26
C VAL A 40 5.53 2.09 -19.68
N PRO A 41 5.80 2.23 -20.98
CA PRO A 41 7.00 2.94 -21.45
C PRO A 41 6.89 4.47 -21.42
N ASP A 42 5.69 5.01 -21.22
CA ASP A 42 5.44 6.46 -21.20
C ASP A 42 4.47 6.85 -20.08
N ASP A 43 4.52 8.12 -19.67
CA ASP A 43 3.75 8.64 -18.52
C ASP A 43 2.25 8.81 -18.81
N LEU A 44 1.84 8.73 -20.08
CA LEU A 44 0.45 8.91 -20.47
C LEU A 44 -0.29 7.58 -20.67
N PHE A 45 0.41 6.46 -20.78
CA PHE A 45 -0.20 5.16 -21.05
C PHE A 45 -1.14 5.17 -22.28
N GLY A 46 -0.78 5.96 -23.27
CA GLY A 46 -1.59 6.16 -24.46
C GLY A 46 -2.82 7.07 -24.28
N GLU A 47 -2.97 7.70 -23.13
CA GLU A 47 -4.09 8.58 -22.78
C GLU A 47 -3.78 10.06 -23.04
N GLU A 48 -4.80 10.92 -22.95
CA GLU A 48 -4.68 12.37 -23.20
C GLU A 48 -4.21 13.18 -21.98
N SER A 49 -4.25 12.58 -20.78
CA SER A 49 -3.83 13.23 -19.54
C SER A 49 -3.31 12.20 -18.51
N TRP A 50 -2.52 12.67 -17.57
CA TRP A 50 -1.97 11.83 -16.51
C TRP A 50 -3.06 11.23 -15.60
N GLU A 51 -4.16 11.95 -15.38
CA GLU A 51 -5.29 11.43 -14.60
C GLU A 51 -5.97 10.27 -15.32
N LYS A 52 -6.13 10.35 -16.65
CA LYS A 52 -6.63 9.23 -17.44
C LYS A 52 -5.64 8.07 -17.46
N ALA A 53 -4.34 8.36 -17.53
CA ALA A 53 -3.31 7.33 -17.42
C ALA A 53 -3.41 6.60 -16.06
N GLU A 54 -3.58 7.32 -14.95
CA GLU A 54 -3.74 6.70 -13.62
C GLU A 54 -5.00 5.83 -13.54
N GLN A 55 -6.12 6.28 -14.13
CA GLN A 55 -7.34 5.48 -14.27
C GLN A 55 -7.07 4.18 -15.06
N HIS A 56 -6.32 4.29 -16.14
CA HIS A 56 -5.95 3.15 -16.98
C HIS A 56 -5.03 2.17 -16.24
N PHE A 57 -4.07 2.65 -15.45
CA PHE A 57 -3.27 1.81 -14.57
C PHE A 57 -4.14 1.03 -13.59
N PHE A 58 -5.07 1.71 -12.90
CA PHE A 58 -5.96 1.08 -11.93
C PHE A 58 -6.86 0.02 -12.58
N PHE A 59 -7.49 0.38 -13.71
CA PHE A 59 -8.34 -0.54 -14.47
C PHE A 59 -7.57 -1.77 -14.93
N THR A 60 -6.41 -1.56 -15.55
CA THR A 60 -5.61 -2.64 -16.15
C THR A 60 -5.05 -3.58 -15.10
N VAL A 61 -4.60 -3.07 -13.94
CA VAL A 61 -4.10 -3.93 -12.86
C VAL A 61 -5.21 -4.77 -12.24
N ALA A 62 -6.41 -4.20 -12.08
CA ALA A 62 -7.57 -4.92 -11.59
C ALA A 62 -7.94 -6.09 -12.54
N GLN A 63 -8.02 -5.84 -13.85
CA GLN A 63 -8.26 -6.88 -14.84
C GLN A 63 -7.14 -7.93 -14.89
N THR A 64 -5.89 -7.51 -14.82
CA THR A 64 -4.74 -8.43 -14.79
C THR A 64 -4.82 -9.36 -13.58
N CYS A 65 -5.16 -8.84 -12.41
CA CYS A 65 -5.35 -9.64 -11.19
C CYS A 65 -6.48 -10.67 -11.36
N LEU A 66 -7.63 -10.25 -11.90
CA LEU A 66 -8.76 -11.15 -12.16
C LEU A 66 -8.43 -12.23 -13.19
N ASN A 67 -7.74 -11.87 -14.26
CA ASN A 67 -7.28 -12.83 -15.27
C ASN A 67 -6.36 -13.90 -14.68
N LYS A 68 -5.43 -13.50 -13.79
CA LYS A 68 -4.57 -14.44 -13.07
C LYS A 68 -5.35 -15.37 -12.14
N ALA A 69 -6.46 -14.89 -11.59
CA ALA A 69 -7.37 -15.70 -10.76
C ALA A 69 -8.34 -16.57 -11.58
N GLY A 70 -8.45 -16.33 -12.88
CA GLY A 70 -9.44 -16.98 -13.75
C GLY A 70 -10.89 -16.57 -13.45
N LEU A 71 -11.09 -15.33 -12.94
CA LEU A 71 -12.41 -14.80 -12.59
C LEU A 71 -12.83 -13.67 -13.53
N ALA A 72 -14.12 -13.59 -13.82
CA ALA A 72 -14.72 -12.43 -14.46
C ALA A 72 -15.02 -11.30 -13.46
N THR A 73 -15.19 -10.07 -13.94
CA THR A 73 -15.56 -8.92 -13.09
C THR A 73 -16.89 -9.13 -12.37
N SER A 74 -17.82 -9.87 -12.98
CA SER A 74 -19.13 -10.21 -12.39
C SER A 74 -19.04 -11.18 -11.20
N GLU A 75 -17.89 -11.80 -10.97
CA GLU A 75 -17.65 -12.70 -9.84
C GLU A 75 -16.99 -11.98 -8.65
N VAL A 76 -16.72 -10.68 -8.79
CA VAL A 76 -16.21 -9.81 -7.73
C VAL A 76 -17.39 -9.22 -6.98
N ASP A 77 -17.53 -9.55 -5.70
CA ASP A 77 -18.62 -9.05 -4.87
C ASP A 77 -18.39 -7.58 -4.47
N VAL A 78 -17.12 -7.16 -4.32
CA VAL A 78 -16.74 -5.79 -4.01
C VAL A 78 -15.31 -5.47 -4.47
N LEU A 79 -15.13 -4.30 -5.05
CA LEU A 79 -13.84 -3.63 -5.25
C LEU A 79 -13.63 -2.63 -4.11
N LEU A 80 -12.51 -2.74 -3.41
CA LEU A 80 -12.08 -1.80 -2.38
C LEU A 80 -10.79 -1.15 -2.83
N GLY A 81 -10.74 0.17 -2.82
CA GLY A 81 -9.51 0.83 -3.22
C GLY A 81 -9.62 2.33 -3.39
N GLY A 82 -8.52 2.92 -3.78
CA GLY A 82 -8.42 4.36 -3.97
C GLY A 82 -7.07 4.77 -4.53
N ASP A 83 -6.91 6.06 -4.63
CA ASP A 83 -5.74 6.75 -5.15
C ASP A 83 -5.46 8.02 -4.33
N LEU A 84 -4.49 8.84 -4.75
CA LEU A 84 -4.12 10.08 -4.05
C LEU A 84 -4.91 11.30 -4.52
N LEU A 85 -5.66 11.21 -5.61
CA LEU A 85 -6.35 12.35 -6.18
C LEU A 85 -7.58 12.76 -5.35
N ASN A 86 -7.93 14.03 -5.43
CA ASN A 86 -9.14 14.53 -4.78
C ASN A 86 -10.35 13.68 -5.17
N GLN A 87 -11.12 13.25 -4.16
CA GLN A 87 -12.28 12.37 -4.25
C GLN A 87 -11.99 10.99 -4.87
N ILE A 88 -10.73 10.52 -4.78
CA ILE A 88 -10.30 9.21 -5.34
C ILE A 88 -10.77 9.02 -6.79
N MET A 89 -10.48 10.01 -7.61
CA MET A 89 -11.05 10.14 -8.94
C MET A 89 -10.62 9.03 -9.88
N ALA A 90 -9.34 8.64 -9.86
CA ALA A 90 -8.85 7.58 -10.73
C ALA A 90 -9.53 6.23 -10.43
N ALA A 91 -9.58 5.84 -9.16
CA ALA A 91 -10.22 4.60 -8.72
C ALA A 91 -11.74 4.59 -8.99
N SER A 92 -12.43 5.72 -8.76
CA SER A 92 -13.88 5.82 -8.96
C SER A 92 -14.28 5.63 -10.42
N ILE A 93 -13.51 6.21 -11.36
CA ILE A 93 -13.79 6.09 -12.78
C ILE A 93 -13.42 4.68 -13.29
N ALA A 94 -12.29 4.14 -12.84
CA ALA A 94 -11.91 2.76 -13.16
C ALA A 94 -12.95 1.74 -12.64
N ALA A 95 -13.49 1.95 -11.43
CA ALA A 95 -14.55 1.12 -10.88
C ALA A 95 -15.83 1.15 -11.72
N ARG A 96 -16.20 2.32 -12.25
CA ARG A 96 -17.33 2.47 -13.19
C ARG A 96 -17.12 1.62 -14.45
N GLU A 97 -15.90 1.61 -14.99
CA GLU A 97 -15.58 0.85 -16.20
C GLU A 97 -15.52 -0.66 -15.94
N LEU A 98 -15.05 -1.07 -14.75
CA LEU A 98 -15.07 -2.46 -14.32
C LEU A 98 -16.49 -2.98 -14.08
N GLY A 99 -17.44 -2.09 -13.76
CA GLY A 99 -18.84 -2.46 -13.51
C GLY A 99 -19.03 -3.30 -12.24
N THR A 100 -18.13 -3.20 -11.27
CA THR A 100 -18.19 -3.93 -9.98
C THR A 100 -18.70 -3.04 -8.86
N PRO A 101 -19.39 -3.58 -7.81
CA PRO A 101 -19.70 -2.82 -6.60
C PRO A 101 -18.41 -2.23 -6.01
N PHE A 102 -18.45 -0.96 -5.60
CA PHE A 102 -17.25 -0.23 -5.22
C PHE A 102 -17.39 0.45 -3.85
N LEU A 103 -16.41 0.24 -3.00
CA LEU A 103 -16.18 1.00 -1.77
C LEU A 103 -14.87 1.79 -1.93
N GLY A 104 -15.00 3.08 -2.19
CA GLY A 104 -13.89 4.00 -2.32
C GLY A 104 -13.26 4.30 -0.97
N LEU A 105 -11.94 4.17 -0.89
CA LEU A 105 -11.14 4.37 0.33
C LEU A 105 -10.14 5.50 0.14
N TYR A 106 -9.94 6.28 1.17
CA TYR A 106 -8.89 7.29 1.20
C TYR A 106 -8.11 7.25 2.52
N GLY A 107 -7.08 6.40 2.54
CA GLY A 107 -6.07 6.35 3.60
C GLY A 107 -4.75 6.98 3.17
N ALA A 108 -4.76 7.88 2.18
CA ALA A 108 -3.58 8.34 1.48
C ALA A 108 -2.71 7.13 1.04
N CYS A 109 -1.39 7.13 1.27
CA CYS A 109 -0.52 6.03 0.86
C CYS A 109 -0.83 4.70 1.60
N SER A 110 -1.60 4.70 2.70
CA SER A 110 -1.99 3.48 3.43
C SER A 110 -3.13 2.69 2.77
N THR A 111 -3.74 3.21 1.70
CA THR A 111 -4.95 2.66 1.07
C THR A 111 -4.83 1.18 0.72
N MET A 112 -3.65 0.69 0.31
CA MET A 112 -3.49 -0.74 0.01
C MET A 112 -3.67 -1.62 1.25
N ALA A 113 -3.09 -1.26 2.41
CA ALA A 113 -3.30 -2.02 3.65
C ALA A 113 -4.72 -1.84 4.20
N GLU A 114 -5.30 -0.64 4.08
CA GLU A 114 -6.68 -0.37 4.46
C GLU A 114 -7.65 -1.25 3.67
N SER A 115 -7.51 -1.31 2.35
CA SER A 115 -8.35 -2.15 1.48
C SER A 115 -8.22 -3.64 1.80
N LEU A 116 -7.00 -4.12 2.06
CA LEU A 116 -6.77 -5.51 2.47
C LEU A 116 -7.39 -5.83 3.83
N CYS A 117 -7.27 -4.95 4.82
CA CYS A 117 -7.90 -5.14 6.13
C CYS A 117 -9.42 -5.23 6.00
N LEU A 118 -10.05 -4.29 5.29
CA LEU A 118 -11.50 -4.27 5.07
C LEU A 118 -11.96 -5.45 4.24
N GLY A 119 -11.31 -5.74 3.13
CA GLY A 119 -11.62 -6.87 2.25
C GLY A 119 -11.54 -8.20 3.00
N ALA A 120 -10.47 -8.40 3.78
CA ALA A 120 -10.31 -9.60 4.58
C ALA A 120 -11.39 -9.72 5.67
N MET A 121 -11.76 -8.63 6.35
CA MET A 121 -12.85 -8.63 7.34
C MET A 121 -14.23 -8.93 6.71
N LEU A 122 -14.53 -8.37 5.53
CA LEU A 122 -15.78 -8.63 4.82
C LEU A 122 -15.88 -10.09 4.36
N VAL A 123 -14.77 -10.65 3.89
CA VAL A 123 -14.72 -12.07 3.50
C VAL A 123 -14.77 -12.99 4.71
N ASP A 124 -14.05 -12.66 5.79
CA ASP A 124 -14.07 -13.42 7.05
C ASP A 124 -15.46 -13.43 7.69
N GLY A 125 -16.18 -12.31 7.64
CA GLY A 125 -17.56 -12.17 8.14
C GLY A 125 -18.60 -12.86 7.26
N GLY A 126 -18.24 -13.43 6.12
CA GLY A 126 -19.14 -14.09 5.19
C GLY A 126 -20.05 -13.13 4.40
N HIS A 127 -19.75 -11.83 4.43
CA HIS A 127 -20.51 -10.82 3.68
C HIS A 127 -20.17 -10.82 2.20
N MET A 128 -18.92 -11.15 1.85
CA MET A 128 -18.39 -11.22 0.48
C MET A 128 -17.65 -12.53 0.29
N ARG A 129 -17.68 -13.07 -0.94
CA ARG A 129 -16.90 -14.25 -1.33
C ARG A 129 -15.55 -13.83 -1.93
N ASN A 130 -15.59 -12.81 -2.79
CA ASN A 130 -14.45 -12.30 -3.52
C ASN A 130 -14.36 -10.78 -3.36
N ALA A 131 -13.31 -10.31 -2.70
CA ALA A 131 -12.99 -8.89 -2.54
C ALA A 131 -11.72 -8.56 -3.33
N LEU A 132 -11.83 -7.65 -4.28
CA LEU A 132 -10.68 -7.12 -5.04
C LEU A 132 -10.20 -5.85 -4.35
N CYS A 133 -8.94 -5.84 -3.91
CA CYS A 133 -8.30 -4.72 -3.23
C CYS A 133 -7.26 -4.09 -4.16
N ALA A 134 -7.37 -2.79 -4.42
CA ALA A 134 -6.46 -2.12 -5.36
C ALA A 134 -6.10 -0.70 -4.94
N ALA A 135 -4.89 -0.27 -5.29
CA ALA A 135 -4.45 1.11 -5.10
C ALA A 135 -3.51 1.54 -6.23
N SER A 136 -3.59 2.82 -6.60
CA SER A 136 -2.74 3.43 -7.63
C SER A 136 -2.20 4.77 -7.19
N SER A 137 -1.11 5.18 -7.80
CA SER A 137 -0.63 6.55 -7.81
C SER A 137 0.12 6.84 -9.11
N HIS A 138 0.26 8.12 -9.43
CA HIS A 138 1.01 8.58 -10.58
C HIS A 138 1.83 9.81 -10.20
N PHE A 139 3.11 9.85 -10.55
CA PHE A 139 4.01 10.95 -10.18
C PHE A 139 3.45 12.32 -10.59
N CYS A 140 3.11 12.48 -11.88
CA CYS A 140 2.69 13.78 -12.41
C CYS A 140 1.38 14.28 -11.80
N THR A 141 0.40 13.39 -11.53
CA THR A 141 -0.86 13.78 -10.89
C THR A 141 -0.64 14.21 -9.44
N ALA A 142 0.19 13.48 -8.70
CA ALA A 142 0.52 13.79 -7.32
C ALA A 142 1.31 15.10 -7.21
N GLU A 143 2.32 15.30 -8.05
CA GLU A 143 3.08 16.57 -8.07
C GLU A 143 2.16 17.75 -8.38
N ARG A 144 1.29 17.62 -9.37
CA ARG A 144 0.35 18.68 -9.74
C ARG A 144 -0.64 19.01 -8.62
N GLN A 145 -1.09 18.02 -7.88
CA GLN A 145 -2.04 18.24 -6.79
C GLN A 145 -1.38 18.80 -5.53
N TYR A 146 -0.21 18.31 -5.15
CA TYR A 146 0.38 18.60 -3.84
C TYR A 146 1.55 19.59 -3.88
N ARG A 147 2.21 19.76 -5.04
CA ARG A 147 3.41 20.60 -5.21
C ARG A 147 3.26 21.59 -6.36
N PHE A 148 2.06 22.12 -6.54
CA PHE A 148 1.79 23.16 -7.53
C PHE A 148 2.47 24.49 -7.16
N PRO A 149 3.05 25.25 -8.12
CA PRO A 149 3.14 24.92 -9.54
C PRO A 149 4.23 23.86 -9.84
N LEU A 150 3.98 23.05 -10.89
CA LEU A 150 4.85 21.92 -11.28
C LEU A 150 6.29 22.33 -11.59
N GLU A 151 6.50 23.56 -12.06
CA GLU A 151 7.83 24.10 -12.36
C GLU A 151 8.75 24.11 -11.15
N TYR A 152 8.22 24.16 -9.95
CA TYR A 152 8.97 24.04 -8.69
C TYR A 152 9.12 22.60 -8.20
N GLY A 153 8.37 21.67 -8.74
CA GLY A 153 8.44 20.25 -8.36
C GLY A 153 9.80 19.61 -8.58
N ALA A 154 10.57 20.10 -9.56
CA ALA A 154 11.93 19.65 -9.83
C ALA A 154 12.94 20.04 -8.72
N GLN A 155 12.62 21.00 -7.87
CA GLN A 155 13.47 21.47 -6.77
C GLN A 155 13.10 20.75 -5.47
N ARG A 156 13.29 19.43 -5.47
CA ARG A 156 12.95 18.59 -4.31
C ARG A 156 14.04 18.67 -3.23
N THR A 157 13.63 18.72 -1.97
CA THR A 157 14.54 18.66 -0.83
C THR A 157 15.12 17.24 -0.67
N PRO A 158 16.23 17.04 0.05
CA PRO A 158 16.77 15.70 0.34
C PRO A 158 15.78 14.78 1.09
N THR A 159 14.82 15.34 1.79
CA THR A 159 13.78 14.60 2.54
C THR A 159 12.58 14.21 1.66
N ALA A 160 12.45 14.82 0.47
CA ALA A 160 11.35 14.55 -0.44
C ALA A 160 11.44 13.13 -1.02
N GLN A 161 10.30 12.55 -1.30
CA GLN A 161 10.16 11.25 -1.92
C GLN A 161 9.60 11.40 -3.34
N TRP A 162 9.81 10.37 -4.17
CA TRP A 162 9.25 10.29 -5.51
C TRP A 162 7.97 9.46 -5.50
N THR A 163 6.85 10.03 -5.93
CA THR A 163 5.61 9.26 -6.04
C THR A 163 5.76 8.18 -7.10
N VAL A 164 5.51 6.93 -6.72
CA VAL A 164 5.54 5.78 -7.63
C VAL A 164 4.41 5.91 -8.65
N THR A 165 4.75 5.83 -9.94
CA THR A 165 3.77 5.66 -11.01
C THR A 165 3.47 4.17 -11.15
N GLY A 166 2.29 3.76 -10.73
CA GLY A 166 1.90 2.37 -10.81
C GLY A 166 0.64 2.04 -10.00
N ALA A 167 0.19 0.82 -10.18
CA ALA A 167 -0.97 0.28 -9.49
C ALA A 167 -0.73 -1.18 -9.10
N GLY A 168 -1.30 -1.58 -7.97
CA GLY A 168 -1.31 -2.95 -7.51
C GLY A 168 -2.71 -3.41 -7.13
N ALA A 169 -3.03 -4.67 -7.44
CA ALA A 169 -4.31 -5.28 -7.08
C ALA A 169 -4.11 -6.67 -6.48
N THR A 170 -4.87 -6.99 -5.45
CA THR A 170 -4.89 -8.27 -4.73
C THR A 170 -6.31 -8.80 -4.63
N LEU A 171 -6.52 -10.06 -4.96
CA LEU A 171 -7.81 -10.72 -4.82
C LEU A 171 -7.84 -11.59 -3.56
N ILE A 172 -8.79 -11.29 -2.67
CA ILE A 172 -9.08 -12.03 -1.45
C ILE A 172 -10.33 -12.89 -1.69
N SER A 173 -10.28 -14.17 -1.35
CA SER A 173 -11.41 -15.10 -1.54
C SER A 173 -11.67 -15.95 -0.29
N SER A 174 -12.95 -16.28 -0.08
CA SER A 174 -13.42 -17.25 0.93
C SER A 174 -13.30 -18.70 0.46
N ALA A 175 -12.93 -18.93 -0.81
CA ALA A 175 -12.93 -20.27 -1.39
C ALA A 175 -11.99 -21.21 -0.62
N ARG A 176 -12.55 -22.37 -0.19
CA ARG A 176 -11.80 -23.42 0.48
C ARG A 176 -11.13 -24.35 -0.54
N GLY A 177 -9.90 -24.78 -0.24
CA GLY A 177 -9.18 -25.71 -1.13
C GLY A 177 -8.60 -25.05 -2.37
N VAL A 178 -8.62 -23.74 -2.48
CA VAL A 178 -7.98 -23.00 -3.57
C VAL A 178 -6.50 -22.83 -3.24
N LYS A 179 -5.66 -23.02 -4.24
CA LYS A 179 -4.25 -22.66 -4.14
C LYS A 179 -4.15 -21.17 -3.80
N SER A 180 -3.48 -20.83 -2.72
CA SER A 180 -3.37 -19.45 -2.23
C SER A 180 -1.91 -19.05 -2.06
N ILE A 181 -1.60 -17.81 -2.40
CA ILE A 181 -0.29 -17.19 -2.18
C ILE A 181 -0.05 -17.07 -0.66
N ALA A 182 -1.03 -16.51 0.04
CA ALA A 182 -1.01 -16.30 1.48
C ALA A 182 -2.44 -16.36 2.04
N ARG A 183 -2.56 -16.30 3.37
CA ARG A 183 -3.82 -16.16 4.09
C ARG A 183 -3.76 -14.98 5.03
N CYS A 184 -4.84 -14.21 5.08
CA CYS A 184 -5.01 -13.11 6.01
C CYS A 184 -5.42 -13.68 7.37
N THR A 185 -4.67 -13.36 8.43
CA THR A 185 -4.92 -13.94 9.77
C THR A 185 -5.27 -12.91 10.84
N LEU A 186 -4.69 -11.72 10.75
CA LEU A 186 -4.96 -10.60 11.66
C LEU A 186 -5.04 -9.30 10.85
N ALA A 187 -5.94 -8.40 11.24
CA ALA A 187 -6.01 -7.04 10.75
C ALA A 187 -5.91 -6.06 11.93
N THR A 188 -4.98 -5.11 11.88
CA THR A 188 -4.79 -4.07 12.90
C THR A 188 -5.15 -2.72 12.32
N ILE A 189 -6.19 -2.11 12.87
CA ILE A 189 -6.67 -0.80 12.43
C ILE A 189 -5.92 0.29 13.20
N GLY A 190 -5.20 1.14 12.48
CA GLY A 190 -4.41 2.21 13.06
C GLY A 190 -5.25 3.36 13.60
N THR A 191 -4.57 4.22 14.32
CA THR A 191 -5.12 5.48 14.84
C THR A 191 -4.39 6.63 14.16
N VAL A 192 -5.10 7.69 13.82
CA VAL A 192 -4.47 8.91 13.33
C VAL A 192 -3.57 9.49 14.41
N THR A 193 -2.33 9.77 14.07
CA THR A 193 -1.33 10.39 14.94
C THR A 193 -0.80 11.67 14.30
N ASP A 194 -0.45 12.65 15.11
CA ASP A 194 0.12 13.92 14.66
C ASP A 194 1.15 14.41 15.66
N LEU A 195 2.39 14.60 15.23
CA LEU A 195 3.48 15.16 16.03
C LEU A 195 3.91 16.56 15.56
N GLY A 196 3.05 17.26 14.84
CA GLY A 196 3.28 18.64 14.47
C GLY A 196 4.15 18.87 13.22
N ILE A 197 4.31 17.88 12.37
CA ILE A 197 5.02 18.02 11.10
C ILE A 197 4.12 18.74 10.09
N ALA A 198 4.60 19.87 9.54
CA ALA A 198 3.87 20.67 8.54
C ALA A 198 4.57 20.70 7.17
N ASP A 199 5.80 20.19 7.06
CA ASP A 199 6.56 20.17 5.81
C ASP A 199 6.10 19.02 4.90
N ALA A 200 5.37 19.38 3.83
CA ALA A 200 4.91 18.43 2.80
C ALA A 200 6.06 17.74 2.04
N ASN A 201 7.30 18.25 2.13
CA ASN A 201 8.48 17.60 1.56
C ASN A 201 9.13 16.60 2.53
N ASN A 202 8.55 16.38 3.71
CA ASN A 202 9.06 15.44 4.71
C ASN A 202 7.94 14.52 5.22
N MET A 203 7.26 13.84 4.30
CA MET A 203 6.15 12.94 4.64
C MET A 203 6.60 11.73 5.47
N GLY A 204 7.84 11.27 5.29
CA GLY A 204 8.39 10.19 6.11
C GLY A 204 8.36 10.52 7.60
N ALA A 205 8.71 11.76 7.98
CA ALA A 205 8.64 12.21 9.37
C ALA A 205 7.19 12.32 9.88
N ALA A 206 6.23 12.69 9.03
CA ALA A 206 4.82 12.74 9.40
C ALA A 206 4.21 11.35 9.60
N MET A 207 4.63 10.35 8.80
CA MET A 207 4.08 9.00 8.82
C MET A 207 4.71 8.06 9.86
N ALA A 208 5.99 8.21 10.18
CA ALA A 208 6.71 7.32 11.08
C ALA A 208 6.05 7.17 12.47
N PRO A 209 5.48 8.22 13.10
CA PRO A 209 4.76 8.08 14.37
C PRO A 209 3.54 7.17 14.28
N ALA A 210 2.78 7.23 13.19
CA ALA A 210 1.62 6.37 12.96
C ALA A 210 2.03 4.90 12.79
N ALA A 211 3.13 4.65 12.07
CA ALA A 211 3.70 3.32 11.94
C ALA A 211 4.14 2.75 13.29
N ALA A 212 4.84 3.55 14.11
CA ALA A 212 5.28 3.15 15.43
C ALA A 212 4.09 2.84 16.37
N ASP A 213 3.07 3.70 16.39
CA ASP A 213 1.86 3.47 17.21
C ASP A 213 1.11 2.21 16.79
N THR A 214 0.92 2.01 15.46
CA THR A 214 0.24 0.81 14.95
C THR A 214 1.02 -0.46 15.25
N LEU A 215 2.35 -0.45 15.11
CA LEU A 215 3.22 -1.58 15.46
C LEU A 215 3.11 -1.92 16.93
N ARG A 216 3.24 -0.92 17.81
CA ARG A 216 3.12 -1.08 19.27
C ARG A 216 1.77 -1.67 19.66
N ARG A 217 0.66 -1.13 19.11
CA ARG A 217 -0.70 -1.65 19.38
C ARG A 217 -0.85 -3.07 18.88
N HIS A 218 -0.35 -3.35 17.67
CA HIS A 218 -0.37 -4.70 17.14
C HIS A 218 0.31 -5.71 18.07
N PHE A 219 1.49 -5.40 18.57
CA PHE A 219 2.20 -6.27 19.50
C PHE A 219 1.50 -6.38 20.87
N GLN A 220 0.96 -5.28 21.38
CA GLN A 220 0.17 -5.30 22.62
C GLN A 220 -1.09 -6.16 22.50
N ASP A 221 -1.85 -6.01 21.41
CA ASP A 221 -3.09 -6.75 21.21
C ASP A 221 -2.84 -8.25 20.99
N THR A 222 -1.76 -8.59 20.28
CA THR A 222 -1.48 -9.98 19.86
C THR A 222 -0.57 -10.75 20.81
N GLY A 223 0.14 -10.07 21.70
CA GLY A 223 1.21 -10.66 22.52
C GLY A 223 2.45 -11.06 21.71
N ARG A 224 2.52 -10.68 20.42
CA ARG A 224 3.64 -10.96 19.52
C ARG A 224 4.74 -9.90 19.65
N THR A 225 5.87 -10.21 19.07
CA THR A 225 7.05 -9.34 18.93
C THR A 225 7.54 -9.37 17.49
N ALA A 226 8.52 -8.54 17.15
CA ALA A 226 9.14 -8.56 15.82
C ALA A 226 9.73 -9.93 15.44
N LYS A 227 10.12 -10.74 16.43
CA LYS A 227 10.70 -12.09 16.21
C LYS A 227 9.69 -13.11 15.68
N ASP A 228 8.40 -12.84 15.84
CA ASP A 228 7.31 -13.70 15.39
C ASP A 228 7.03 -13.57 13.89
N TYR A 229 7.73 -12.66 13.20
CA TYR A 229 7.60 -12.38 11.78
C TYR A 229 8.91 -12.66 11.05
N ASP A 230 8.80 -13.24 9.85
CA ASP A 230 9.94 -13.34 8.93
C ASP A 230 10.29 -11.97 8.37
N LEU A 231 9.24 -11.14 8.16
CA LEU A 231 9.39 -9.79 7.65
C LEU A 231 8.27 -8.88 8.18
N ILE A 232 8.64 -7.67 8.59
CA ILE A 232 7.74 -6.55 8.84
C ILE A 232 7.99 -5.53 7.74
N ILE A 233 6.93 -5.06 7.08
CA ILE A 233 7.03 -4.21 5.90
C ILE A 233 6.24 -2.93 6.14
N THR A 234 6.87 -1.77 5.90
CA THR A 234 6.16 -0.49 5.81
C THR A 234 5.96 -0.06 4.34
N GLY A 235 5.00 0.84 4.12
CA GLY A 235 4.54 1.19 2.78
C GLY A 235 5.48 2.11 2.01
N ASP A 236 5.75 3.28 2.57
CA ASP A 236 6.48 4.34 1.88
C ASP A 236 7.06 5.38 2.85
N LEU A 237 7.62 4.93 3.94
CA LEU A 237 8.31 5.80 4.88
C LEU A 237 9.54 6.46 4.27
N GLY A 238 10.16 5.82 3.29
CA GLY A 238 11.42 6.24 2.71
C GLY A 238 12.54 6.30 3.75
N GLN A 239 13.70 6.81 3.40
CA GLN A 239 14.88 6.78 4.28
C GLN A 239 14.64 7.51 5.60
N VAL A 240 14.05 8.71 5.56
CA VAL A 240 13.81 9.51 6.77
C VAL A 240 12.83 8.82 7.71
N GLY A 241 11.70 8.38 7.21
CA GLY A 241 10.67 7.72 8.04
C GLY A 241 11.10 6.33 8.50
N HIS A 242 11.85 5.58 7.68
CA HIS A 242 12.45 4.31 8.06
C HIS A 242 13.36 4.46 9.28
N ASP A 243 14.28 5.41 9.24
CA ASP A 243 15.23 5.63 10.35
C ASP A 243 14.53 6.13 11.62
N LEU A 244 13.50 6.98 11.45
CA LEU A 244 12.67 7.45 12.56
C LEU A 244 11.85 6.30 13.16
N LEU A 245 11.27 5.41 12.36
CA LEU A 245 10.51 4.27 12.89
C LEU A 245 11.40 3.36 13.72
N LEU A 246 12.62 3.06 13.28
CA LEU A 246 13.56 2.25 14.07
C LEU A 246 13.81 2.84 15.45
N ARG A 247 14.05 4.15 15.54
CA ARG A 247 14.26 4.86 16.82
C ARG A 247 13.00 4.87 17.67
N LEU A 248 11.86 5.24 17.11
CA LEU A 248 10.59 5.28 17.84
C LEU A 248 10.18 3.89 18.36
N ALA A 249 10.40 2.84 17.57
CA ALA A 249 10.13 1.46 17.97
C ALA A 249 11.01 1.04 19.15
N GLU A 250 12.30 1.40 19.16
CA GLU A 250 13.20 1.14 20.28
C GLU A 250 12.76 1.88 21.55
N GLU A 251 12.46 3.18 21.44
CA GLU A 251 11.97 4.01 22.54
C GLU A 251 10.66 3.50 23.15
N GLN A 252 9.80 2.91 22.31
CA GLN A 252 8.51 2.34 22.73
C GLN A 252 8.60 0.90 23.22
N GLY A 253 9.81 0.31 23.28
CA GLY A 253 10.02 -1.06 23.72
C GLY A 253 9.55 -2.13 22.73
N THR A 254 9.44 -1.79 21.44
CA THR A 254 9.08 -2.69 20.33
C THR A 254 10.17 -2.72 19.26
N PRO A 255 11.44 -3.01 19.61
CA PRO A 255 12.56 -2.88 18.69
C PRO A 255 12.40 -3.77 17.46
N LEU A 256 12.79 -3.24 16.30
CA LEU A 256 12.83 -3.94 15.02
C LEU A 256 14.24 -4.42 14.70
N ASP A 257 14.36 -5.64 14.19
CA ASP A 257 15.61 -6.15 13.62
C ASP A 257 15.68 -5.70 12.14
N ALA A 258 16.68 -4.90 11.79
CA ALA A 258 16.88 -4.38 10.43
C ALA A 258 16.91 -5.48 9.34
N ARG A 259 17.25 -6.72 9.69
CA ARG A 259 17.21 -7.86 8.76
C ARG A 259 15.81 -8.40 8.51
N ARG A 260 14.85 -8.03 9.35
CA ARG A 260 13.43 -8.44 9.30
C ARG A 260 12.50 -7.27 9.09
N TYR A 261 13.05 -6.10 8.79
CA TYR A 261 12.30 -4.90 8.51
C TYR A 261 12.67 -4.35 7.12
N MET A 262 11.67 -3.96 6.37
CA MET A 262 11.79 -3.43 5.01
C MET A 262 10.78 -2.29 4.82
N ASP A 263 11.15 -1.27 4.06
CA ASP A 263 10.22 -0.23 3.60
C ASP A 263 10.08 -0.30 2.08
N CYS A 264 8.85 -0.36 1.57
CA CYS A 264 8.62 -0.48 0.12
C CYS A 264 9.20 0.70 -0.66
N GLY A 265 9.21 1.90 -0.07
CA GLY A 265 9.77 3.10 -0.70
C GLY A 265 11.28 3.01 -0.94
N LEU A 266 11.99 2.16 -0.21
CA LEU A 266 13.43 1.93 -0.39
C LEU A 266 13.74 0.83 -1.40
N GLU A 267 12.74 0.07 -1.85
CA GLU A 267 12.92 -1.08 -2.74
C GLU A 267 12.65 -0.76 -4.22
N VAL A 268 11.78 0.23 -4.52
CA VAL A 268 11.30 0.47 -5.89
C VAL A 268 12.36 1.09 -6.78
N PHE A 269 13.19 1.98 -6.23
CA PHE A 269 14.16 2.76 -6.99
C PHE A 269 15.60 2.45 -6.59
N GLY A 270 16.50 2.45 -7.57
CA GLY A 270 17.94 2.36 -7.34
C GLY A 270 18.55 3.71 -6.96
N PRO A 271 19.75 3.69 -6.37
CA PRO A 271 20.44 4.91 -5.89
C PRO A 271 20.76 5.91 -7.01
N GLU A 272 20.85 5.46 -8.26
CA GLU A 272 21.14 6.29 -9.45
C GLU A 272 19.91 7.02 -10.01
N GLN A 273 18.70 6.71 -9.52
CA GLN A 273 17.45 7.21 -10.09
C GLN A 273 16.99 8.57 -9.53
N ASP A 274 17.78 9.20 -8.68
CA ASP A 274 17.53 10.54 -8.11
C ASP A 274 16.13 10.70 -7.52
N VAL A 275 15.78 9.83 -6.55
CA VAL A 275 14.51 9.88 -5.85
C VAL A 275 14.60 10.46 -4.43
N HIS A 276 15.79 10.92 -4.03
CA HIS A 276 16.15 11.45 -2.72
C HIS A 276 15.83 10.45 -1.59
N ALA A 277 14.75 10.68 -0.81
CA ALA A 277 14.42 9.82 0.33
C ALA A 277 13.72 8.50 -0.05
N GLY A 278 13.50 8.23 -1.33
CA GLY A 278 12.89 6.98 -1.81
C GLY A 278 11.52 7.15 -2.46
N GLY A 279 10.81 6.05 -2.63
CA GLY A 279 9.47 6.01 -3.22
C GLY A 279 8.37 6.43 -2.25
N SER A 280 7.23 6.87 -2.78
CA SER A 280 6.04 7.25 -2.04
C SER A 280 4.76 6.91 -2.82
N GLY A 281 3.61 7.07 -2.19
CA GLY A 281 2.29 6.98 -2.81
C GLY A 281 1.58 5.64 -2.61
N CYS A 282 0.27 5.62 -2.88
CA CYS A 282 -0.55 4.40 -2.76
C CYS A 282 -0.02 3.27 -3.65
N GLY A 283 0.48 3.61 -4.83
CA GLY A 283 1.10 2.67 -5.75
C GLY A 283 2.36 2.02 -5.18
N CYS A 284 3.13 2.71 -4.34
CA CYS A 284 4.40 2.21 -3.82
C CYS A 284 4.23 0.87 -3.08
N SER A 285 3.47 0.86 -1.99
CA SER A 285 3.19 -0.36 -1.23
C SER A 285 2.43 -1.41 -2.05
N ALA A 286 1.54 -0.96 -2.94
CA ALA A 286 0.73 -1.84 -3.76
C ALA A 286 1.57 -2.62 -4.77
N VAL A 287 2.51 -1.97 -5.47
CA VAL A 287 3.34 -2.67 -6.48
C VAL A 287 4.37 -3.60 -5.84
N VAL A 288 4.97 -3.21 -4.70
CA VAL A 288 5.95 -4.06 -4.00
C VAL A 288 5.28 -5.29 -3.41
N LEU A 289 4.12 -5.15 -2.79
CA LEU A 289 3.35 -6.28 -2.26
C LEU A 289 3.01 -7.28 -3.37
N ASN A 290 2.45 -6.77 -4.50
CA ASN A 290 1.93 -7.59 -5.59
C ASN A 290 3.01 -8.11 -6.57
N SER A 291 4.24 -7.74 -6.36
CA SER A 291 5.39 -8.26 -7.12
C SER A 291 6.37 -9.03 -6.21
N LEU A 292 7.24 -8.33 -5.49
CA LEU A 292 8.30 -8.92 -4.68
C LEU A 292 7.75 -9.83 -3.59
N ILE A 293 6.77 -9.36 -2.80
CA ILE A 293 6.33 -10.10 -1.60
C ILE A 293 5.57 -11.36 -1.98
N TRP A 294 4.67 -11.31 -2.96
CA TRP A 294 3.97 -12.51 -3.41
C TRP A 294 4.93 -13.55 -4.03
N ARG A 295 5.96 -13.12 -4.77
CA ARG A 295 6.97 -14.04 -5.30
C ARG A 295 7.76 -14.72 -4.18
N ARG A 296 8.14 -14.00 -3.11
CA ARG A 296 8.83 -14.57 -1.96
C ARG A 296 7.95 -15.55 -1.17
N PHE A 297 6.64 -15.31 -1.06
CA PHE A 297 5.70 -16.29 -0.51
C PHE A 297 5.63 -17.55 -1.38
N LEU A 298 5.49 -17.38 -2.69
CA LEU A 298 5.42 -18.51 -3.64
C LEU A 298 6.73 -19.33 -3.69
N ALA A 299 7.87 -18.69 -3.47
CA ALA A 299 9.17 -19.34 -3.33
C ALA A 299 9.35 -20.04 -1.97
N GLY A 300 8.44 -19.87 -1.01
CA GLY A 300 8.54 -20.44 0.33
C GLY A 300 9.55 -19.73 1.26
N GLU A 301 10.05 -18.57 0.87
CA GLU A 301 10.99 -17.77 1.66
C GLU A 301 10.31 -17.06 2.85
N LEU A 302 9.03 -16.74 2.73
CA LEU A 302 8.24 -16.06 3.75
C LEU A 302 7.11 -16.96 4.24
N LYS A 303 6.95 -17.04 5.55
CA LYS A 303 5.88 -17.80 6.22
C LYS A 303 4.91 -16.90 6.95
N ARG A 304 5.39 -15.81 7.55
CA ARG A 304 4.56 -14.82 8.25
C ARG A 304 5.13 -13.42 8.05
N VAL A 305 4.31 -12.54 7.53
CA VAL A 305 4.63 -11.14 7.24
C VAL A 305 3.60 -10.24 7.93
N LEU A 306 4.07 -9.16 8.56
CA LEU A 306 3.23 -8.01 8.91
C LEU A 306 3.41 -6.95 7.81
N PHE A 307 2.42 -6.80 6.95
CA PHE A 307 2.38 -5.73 5.97
C PHE A 307 1.62 -4.54 6.53
N MET A 308 2.29 -3.38 6.62
CA MET A 308 1.77 -2.18 7.26
C MET A 308 2.01 -0.96 6.37
N ALA A 309 1.04 -0.60 5.54
CA ALA A 309 1.15 0.61 4.74
C ALA A 309 0.83 1.86 5.57
N THR A 310 1.58 2.91 5.27
CA THR A 310 1.55 4.21 5.94
C THR A 310 0.93 5.26 5.04
N GLY A 311 0.34 6.31 5.62
CA GLY A 311 -0.25 7.41 4.86
C GLY A 311 -0.11 8.74 5.58
N ALA A 312 0.25 9.78 4.83
CA ALA A 312 0.18 11.18 5.24
C ALA A 312 -1.17 11.74 4.81
N LEU A 313 -2.00 12.11 5.77
CA LEU A 313 -3.34 12.67 5.51
C LEU A 313 -3.25 14.15 5.13
N LEU A 314 -2.46 14.41 4.10
CA LEU A 314 -2.22 15.73 3.53
C LEU A 314 -3.32 16.10 2.55
N SER A 315 -3.81 17.33 2.63
CA SER A 315 -4.62 17.93 1.57
C SER A 315 -4.05 19.29 1.15
N PRO A 316 -4.24 19.71 -0.11
CA PRO A 316 -3.84 21.05 -0.53
C PRO A 316 -4.48 22.16 0.34
N THR A 317 -5.73 21.95 0.75
CA THR A 317 -6.47 22.91 1.59
C THR A 317 -5.84 23.07 2.97
N THR A 318 -5.60 21.94 3.68
CA THR A 318 -5.00 22.01 5.03
C THR A 318 -3.57 22.53 5.00
N SER A 319 -2.78 22.15 4.00
CA SER A 319 -1.43 22.66 3.81
C SER A 319 -1.39 24.16 3.57
N GLN A 320 -2.29 24.70 2.74
CA GLN A 320 -2.41 26.14 2.49
C GLN A 320 -2.92 26.92 3.71
N GLN A 321 -3.60 26.28 4.65
CA GLN A 321 -4.03 26.83 5.92
C GLN A 321 -2.96 26.76 7.02
N GLY A 322 -1.80 26.16 6.73
CA GLY A 322 -0.70 26.02 7.67
C GLY A 322 -0.92 24.93 8.73
N GLU A 323 -1.85 24.00 8.47
CA GLU A 323 -2.08 22.85 9.33
C GLU A 323 -0.94 21.83 9.26
N THR A 324 -0.82 21.03 10.31
CA THR A 324 0.09 19.90 10.36
C THR A 324 -0.40 18.72 9.52
N ILE A 325 0.46 17.73 9.31
CA ILE A 325 0.18 16.54 8.48
C ILE A 325 -0.02 15.33 9.40
N PRO A 326 -1.26 14.94 9.70
CA PRO A 326 -1.52 13.73 10.46
C PRO A 326 -1.10 12.48 9.67
N GLY A 327 -0.60 11.47 10.38
CA GLY A 327 -0.25 10.16 9.83
C GLY A 327 -1.25 9.09 10.21
N ILE A 328 -1.37 8.07 9.38
CA ILE A 328 -2.15 6.84 9.61
C ILE A 328 -1.35 5.62 9.15
N ALA A 329 -1.54 4.47 9.79
CA ALA A 329 -1.00 3.20 9.30
C ALA A 329 -1.95 2.07 9.65
N HIS A 330 -2.18 1.14 8.72
CA HIS A 330 -2.96 -0.07 8.96
C HIS A 330 -2.08 -1.29 8.69
N GLY A 331 -2.27 -2.36 9.47
CA GLY A 331 -1.48 -3.57 9.36
C GLY A 331 -2.30 -4.82 9.13
N ILE A 332 -1.86 -5.68 8.23
CA ILE A 332 -2.43 -7.01 8.01
C ILE A 332 -1.35 -8.08 8.15
N VAL A 333 -1.67 -9.16 8.85
CA VAL A 333 -0.78 -10.32 8.94
C VAL A 333 -1.14 -11.32 7.85
N LEU A 334 -0.13 -11.62 7.07
CA LEU A 334 -0.17 -12.56 5.96
C LEU A 334 0.63 -13.81 6.37
N GLU A 335 0.03 -14.98 6.29
CA GLU A 335 0.70 -16.24 6.55
C GLU A 335 0.69 -17.11 5.29
N ALA A 336 1.76 -17.87 5.06
CA ALA A 336 1.90 -18.72 3.87
C ALA A 336 0.64 -19.58 3.68
N GLY A 337 0.15 -19.62 2.46
CA GLY A 337 -0.92 -20.52 2.06
C GLY A 337 -0.47 -21.99 2.20
N GLN A 338 -1.44 -22.88 2.36
CA GLN A 338 -1.16 -24.29 2.16
C GLN A 338 -1.14 -24.55 0.64
N PRO A 339 -0.18 -25.33 0.15
CA PRO A 339 -0.05 -25.63 -1.27
C PRO A 339 -1.25 -26.36 -1.85
#